data_b62456b44a2b0c4966d22fc1c3111173
#
_entry.id   b62456b44a2b0c4966d22fc1c3111173
#
_cell.length_a   1.000
_cell.length_b   1.000
_cell.length_c   1.000
_cell.angle_alpha   90.00
_cell.angle_beta   90.00
_cell.angle_gamma   90.00
#
_symmetry.space_group_name_H-M   'P 1'
#
loop_
_entity.id
_entity.type
_entity.pdbx_description
1 polymer ?
#
loop_
_entity_poly.entity_id
_entity_poly.type
_entity_poly.pdbx_seq_one_letter_code
_entity_poly.pdbx_strand_id
1 'polypeptide(L)'
;MIDVLSEQLRAPITEETAELYVGGTVFKTGPPERVGVELEWLVQDADRPADPVRSERLTEALAETFDPPLAGRLTTEPGGQLELSSQPAPLAGCIAGAAADLDRLRARAATAGLTLTGLGLDPRPAVMRTAVPRYVAMDRHFARGGPEGRTMMCSTASVQVCLDAGADDTEVADRWHALHAWLPVLTALFANSPAPGWRCRRTAVWAAIDPTRTAAPAGTDPRSAYGRWALDAQLLAVRREAGSWSAPAGLTFRDWLRGSGPGLATPTWADLDYHLTTLFPPVRARGHLELRAVDAQPGDGWRVVVALVAALFDDPAARATATAAAMEATEALGAAGGGWLSPAMQVAARDAMTDPVLRRAGMTFVQTAVGALTRAGQPELAAEVAAFGERYPARHRCPADDRATDRATDRATDRATDRATAPEESA
;
A
#
# COMPACT_ATOMS: atom_id res chain seq x y z
N MET A 1 -21.58 -26.48 -5.83
CA MET A 1 -20.32 -25.80 -5.45
C MET A 1 -20.26 -25.39 -3.97
N ILE A 2 -21.37 -24.90 -3.39
CA ILE A 2 -21.44 -24.55 -1.94
C ILE A 2 -21.34 -25.81 -1.05
N ASP A 3 -21.95 -26.94 -1.43
CA ASP A 3 -21.91 -28.19 -0.65
C ASP A 3 -20.54 -28.87 -0.63
N VAL A 4 -19.78 -28.78 -1.71
CA VAL A 4 -18.42 -29.37 -1.81
C VAL A 4 -17.44 -28.61 -0.92
N LEU A 5 -17.56 -27.26 -0.86
CA LEU A 5 -16.75 -26.42 0.03
C LEU A 5 -17.08 -26.67 1.51
N SER A 6 -18.36 -26.88 1.85
CA SER A 6 -18.78 -27.14 3.24
C SER A 6 -18.33 -28.51 3.73
N GLU A 7 -18.19 -29.51 2.86
CA GLU A 7 -17.68 -30.83 3.19
C GLU A 7 -16.14 -30.84 3.30
N GLN A 8 -15.46 -30.09 2.45
CA GLN A 8 -14.00 -29.88 2.53
C GLN A 8 -13.58 -29.15 3.82
N LEU A 9 -14.36 -28.19 4.31
CA LEU A 9 -14.07 -27.48 5.55
C LEU A 9 -14.27 -28.34 6.83
N ARG A 10 -14.86 -29.53 6.70
CA ARG A 10 -14.98 -30.53 7.80
C ARG A 10 -13.84 -31.54 7.82
N ALA A 11 -13.11 -31.70 6.70
CA ALA A 11 -11.96 -32.58 6.63
C ALA A 11 -10.73 -31.96 7.34
N PRO A 12 -9.81 -32.79 7.85
CA PRO A 12 -8.52 -32.30 8.33
C PRO A 12 -7.81 -31.50 7.24
N ILE A 13 -7.25 -30.35 7.62
CA ILE A 13 -6.50 -29.50 6.70
C ILE A 13 -5.16 -30.19 6.38
N THR A 14 -4.87 -30.37 5.08
CA THR A 14 -3.58 -30.85 4.56
C THR A 14 -2.89 -29.73 3.80
N GLU A 15 -1.59 -29.85 3.52
CA GLU A 15 -0.85 -28.88 2.72
C GLU A 15 -1.51 -28.65 1.35
N GLU A 16 -1.84 -29.74 0.65
CA GLU A 16 -2.45 -29.70 -0.67
C GLU A 16 -3.81 -29.00 -0.65
N THR A 17 -4.69 -29.40 0.30
CA THR A 17 -6.02 -28.78 0.44
C THR A 17 -5.92 -27.32 0.86
N ALA A 18 -4.94 -26.95 1.69
CA ALA A 18 -4.69 -25.58 2.10
C ALA A 18 -4.19 -24.71 0.92
N GLU A 19 -3.25 -25.19 0.11
CA GLU A 19 -2.77 -24.48 -1.08
C GLU A 19 -3.91 -24.24 -2.09
N LEU A 20 -4.72 -25.26 -2.37
CA LEU A 20 -5.87 -25.15 -3.26
C LEU A 20 -6.93 -24.17 -2.71
N TYR A 21 -7.20 -24.23 -1.41
CA TYR A 21 -8.13 -23.31 -0.74
C TYR A 21 -7.67 -21.87 -0.87
N VAL A 22 -6.38 -21.61 -0.59
CA VAL A 22 -5.82 -20.26 -0.71
C VAL A 22 -5.99 -19.75 -2.15
N GLY A 23 -5.51 -20.50 -3.14
CA GLY A 23 -5.62 -20.09 -4.54
C GLY A 23 -7.05 -19.84 -5.01
N GLY A 24 -8.01 -20.66 -4.55
CA GLY A 24 -9.42 -20.51 -4.87
C GLY A 24 -10.12 -19.35 -4.15
N THR A 25 -9.67 -19.03 -2.93
CA THR A 25 -10.28 -17.98 -2.11
C THR A 25 -9.77 -16.58 -2.46
N VAL A 26 -8.47 -16.43 -2.72
CA VAL A 26 -7.87 -15.12 -2.93
C VAL A 26 -8.01 -14.59 -4.36
N PHE A 27 -8.19 -15.47 -5.36
CA PHE A 27 -8.44 -15.10 -6.75
C PHE A 27 -9.87 -15.45 -7.15
N LYS A 28 -10.81 -14.55 -6.88
CA LYS A 28 -12.20 -14.71 -7.36
C LYS A 28 -12.31 -14.16 -8.77
N THR A 29 -12.97 -14.94 -9.62
CA THR A 29 -13.24 -14.58 -11.01
C THR A 29 -14.66 -14.00 -11.16
N GLY A 30 -14.80 -13.05 -12.08
CA GLY A 30 -16.05 -12.38 -12.44
C GLY A 30 -15.75 -11.22 -13.39
N PRO A 31 -16.77 -10.67 -14.08
CA PRO A 31 -16.55 -9.53 -14.95
C PRO A 31 -15.87 -8.39 -14.21
N PRO A 32 -14.72 -7.86 -14.70
CA PRO A 32 -14.04 -6.75 -14.06
C PRO A 32 -14.79 -5.44 -14.31
N GLU A 33 -15.44 -4.90 -13.29
CA GLU A 33 -16.28 -3.70 -13.40
C GLU A 33 -16.04 -2.71 -12.28
N ARG A 34 -15.31 -3.10 -11.22
CA ARG A 34 -15.24 -2.33 -9.98
C ARG A 34 -13.81 -2.01 -9.57
N VAL A 35 -13.69 -0.83 -9.02
CA VAL A 35 -12.48 -0.33 -8.38
C VAL A 35 -12.81 0.01 -6.94
N GLY A 36 -11.89 -0.27 -6.02
CA GLY A 36 -11.90 0.22 -4.66
C GLY A 36 -10.60 0.95 -4.34
N VAL A 37 -10.60 1.77 -3.31
CA VAL A 37 -9.40 2.45 -2.85
C VAL A 37 -9.34 2.43 -1.33
N GLU A 38 -8.13 2.19 -0.79
CA GLU A 38 -7.80 2.42 0.62
C GLU A 38 -6.83 3.59 0.69
N LEU A 39 -7.21 4.63 1.44
CA LEU A 39 -6.45 5.88 1.59
C LEU A 39 -5.95 5.97 3.02
N GLU A 40 -4.65 5.89 3.21
CA GLU A 40 -4.02 6.10 4.50
C GLU A 40 -3.49 7.53 4.62
N TRP A 41 -3.71 8.15 5.79
CA TRP A 41 -3.31 9.52 6.07
C TRP A 41 -2.58 9.61 7.41
N LEU A 42 -1.47 10.34 7.41
CA LEU A 42 -0.81 10.73 8.65
C LEU A 42 -1.62 11.84 9.32
N VAL A 43 -1.81 11.72 10.64
CA VAL A 43 -2.51 12.74 11.43
C VAL A 43 -1.48 13.63 12.12
N GLN A 44 -1.64 14.96 11.95
CA GLN A 44 -0.77 15.97 12.53
C GLN A 44 -1.59 16.99 13.32
N ASP A 45 -0.97 17.59 14.32
CA ASP A 45 -1.48 18.79 14.97
C ASP A 45 -1.35 19.96 13.99
N ALA A 46 -2.43 20.76 13.81
CA ALA A 46 -2.45 21.84 12.83
C ALA A 46 -1.47 22.97 13.18
N ASP A 47 -1.30 23.26 14.48
CA ASP A 47 -0.42 24.33 14.96
C ASP A 47 1.00 23.83 15.23
N ARG A 48 1.17 22.54 15.54
CA ARG A 48 2.45 21.91 15.92
C ARG A 48 2.66 20.59 15.19
N PRO A 49 2.87 20.62 13.86
CA PRO A 49 2.93 19.41 13.03
C PRO A 49 4.10 18.46 13.37
N ALA A 50 5.13 18.97 14.03
CA ALA A 50 6.26 18.16 14.50
C ALA A 50 5.93 17.35 15.77
N ASP A 51 4.93 17.78 16.55
CA ASP A 51 4.56 17.08 17.76
C ASP A 51 3.69 15.86 17.49
N PRO A 52 3.85 14.79 18.27
CA PRO A 52 2.98 13.63 18.15
C PRO A 52 1.57 13.94 18.65
N VAL A 53 0.54 13.63 17.86
CA VAL A 53 -0.86 13.74 18.30
C VAL A 53 -1.14 12.65 19.34
N ARG A 54 -1.73 13.00 20.48
CA ARG A 54 -2.10 12.04 21.53
C ARG A 54 -3.28 11.17 21.08
N SER A 55 -3.27 9.90 21.48
CA SER A 55 -4.30 8.94 21.09
C SER A 55 -5.70 9.35 21.55
N GLU A 56 -5.81 9.94 22.76
CA GLU A 56 -7.06 10.40 23.32
C GLU A 56 -7.69 11.47 22.43
N ARG A 57 -6.90 12.45 21.96
CA ARG A 57 -7.37 13.53 21.08
C ARG A 57 -7.87 12.98 19.75
N LEU A 58 -7.18 11.99 19.17
CA LEU A 58 -7.65 11.34 17.96
C LEU A 58 -8.95 10.58 18.19
N THR A 59 -9.03 9.83 19.30
CA THR A 59 -10.23 9.09 19.68
C THR A 59 -11.42 10.05 19.90
N GLU A 60 -11.22 11.17 20.60
CA GLU A 60 -12.25 12.19 20.82
C GLU A 60 -12.72 12.80 19.50
N ALA A 61 -11.78 13.15 18.59
CA ALA A 61 -12.10 13.70 17.28
C ALA A 61 -12.97 12.77 16.42
N LEU A 62 -12.85 11.45 16.63
CA LEU A 62 -13.57 10.41 15.87
C LEU A 62 -14.72 9.79 16.67
N ALA A 63 -14.96 10.19 17.93
CA ALA A 63 -15.95 9.57 18.80
C ALA A 63 -17.39 9.77 18.32
N GLU A 64 -17.69 10.91 17.69
CA GLU A 64 -19.01 11.17 17.15
C GLU A 64 -19.22 10.44 15.83
N THR A 65 -20.36 9.85 15.66
CA THR A 65 -20.75 9.25 14.37
C THR A 65 -20.87 10.32 13.30
N PHE A 66 -20.51 9.96 12.07
CA PHE A 66 -20.80 10.82 10.93
C PHE A 66 -22.29 10.76 10.61
N ASP A 67 -22.92 11.92 10.40
CA ASP A 67 -24.31 12.03 9.97
C ASP A 67 -24.40 12.84 8.67
N PRO A 68 -24.85 12.20 7.57
CA PRO A 68 -25.10 10.78 7.40
C PRO A 68 -23.81 9.94 7.58
N PRO A 69 -23.86 8.60 7.76
CA PRO A 69 -22.66 7.76 7.84
C PRO A 69 -21.75 7.93 6.63
N LEU A 70 -20.44 7.66 6.79
CA LEU A 70 -19.54 7.54 5.64
C LEU A 70 -19.97 6.35 4.78
N ALA A 71 -19.85 6.46 3.46
CA ALA A 71 -20.10 5.35 2.56
C ALA A 71 -19.01 4.29 2.69
N GLY A 72 -17.78 4.71 2.90
CA GLY A 72 -16.61 3.87 3.16
C GLY A 72 -16.46 3.50 4.63
N ARG A 73 -15.45 2.70 4.90
CA ARG A 73 -15.05 2.28 6.25
C ARG A 73 -13.85 3.10 6.72
N LEU A 74 -13.93 3.68 7.91
CA LEU A 74 -12.83 4.36 8.57
C LEU A 74 -12.20 3.44 9.62
N THR A 75 -10.87 3.29 9.60
CA THR A 75 -10.07 2.55 10.57
C THR A 75 -8.88 3.38 11.05
N THR A 76 -8.28 2.96 12.16
CA THR A 76 -7.09 3.60 12.72
C THR A 76 -5.97 2.58 12.77
N GLU A 77 -4.83 2.92 12.19
CA GLU A 77 -3.63 2.11 12.16
C GLU A 77 -2.83 2.23 13.48
N PRO A 78 -1.88 1.30 13.76
CA PRO A 78 -1.17 1.23 15.04
C PRO A 78 -0.45 2.51 15.49
N GLY A 79 -0.02 3.36 14.56
CA GLY A 79 0.64 4.64 14.82
C GLY A 79 -0.33 5.83 14.91
N GLY A 80 -1.63 5.60 14.69
CA GLY A 80 -2.65 6.64 14.67
C GLY A 80 -2.91 7.21 13.28
N GLN A 81 -2.39 6.58 12.22
CA GLN A 81 -2.79 6.89 10.85
C GLN A 81 -4.27 6.53 10.66
N LEU A 82 -4.98 7.31 9.86
CA LEU A 82 -6.36 7.02 9.48
C LEU A 82 -6.38 6.34 8.11
N GLU A 83 -7.14 5.26 8.01
CA GLU A 83 -7.42 4.58 6.75
C GLU A 83 -8.90 4.69 6.40
N LEU A 84 -9.17 5.20 5.20
CA LEU A 84 -10.50 5.25 4.60
C LEU A 84 -10.56 4.23 3.45
N SER A 85 -11.33 3.16 3.63
CA SER A 85 -11.56 2.15 2.60
C SER A 85 -12.90 2.43 1.91
N SER A 86 -12.89 2.69 0.60
CA SER A 86 -14.12 2.96 -0.18
C SER A 86 -14.97 1.72 -0.38
N GLN A 87 -16.24 1.93 -0.72
CA GLN A 87 -17.04 0.87 -1.34
C GLN A 87 -16.56 0.64 -2.79
N PRO A 88 -16.52 -0.62 -3.27
CA PRO A 88 -16.17 -0.90 -4.66
C PRO A 88 -17.29 -0.41 -5.61
N ALA A 89 -16.88 0.36 -6.64
CA ALA A 89 -17.80 0.96 -7.62
C ALA A 89 -17.10 1.11 -8.98
N PRO A 90 -17.80 1.43 -10.07
CA PRO A 90 -17.18 1.90 -11.30
C PRO A 90 -16.26 3.10 -11.01
N LEU A 91 -15.17 3.25 -11.77
CA LEU A 91 -14.08 4.18 -11.50
C LEU A 91 -14.51 5.57 -11.02
N ALA A 92 -15.36 6.25 -11.81
CA ALA A 92 -15.81 7.61 -11.45
C ALA A 92 -16.61 7.62 -10.13
N GLY A 93 -17.46 6.61 -9.90
CA GLY A 93 -18.24 6.46 -8.67
C GLY A 93 -17.36 6.18 -7.45
N CYS A 94 -16.33 5.34 -7.60
CA CYS A 94 -15.36 5.07 -6.55
C CYS A 94 -14.62 6.35 -6.13
N ILE A 95 -14.09 7.10 -7.12
CA ILE A 95 -13.38 8.36 -6.85
C ILE A 95 -14.32 9.39 -6.20
N ALA A 96 -15.53 9.57 -6.72
CA ALA A 96 -16.49 10.54 -6.17
C ALA A 96 -16.90 10.19 -4.73
N GLY A 97 -17.20 8.91 -4.46
CA GLY A 97 -17.58 8.45 -3.12
C GLY A 97 -16.44 8.61 -2.11
N ALA A 98 -15.23 8.21 -2.48
CA ALA A 98 -14.06 8.37 -1.60
C ALA A 98 -13.73 9.85 -1.36
N ALA A 99 -13.87 10.72 -2.36
CA ALA A 99 -13.66 12.16 -2.21
C ALA A 99 -14.67 12.77 -1.24
N ALA A 100 -15.96 12.45 -1.37
CA ALA A 100 -17.01 12.96 -0.48
C ALA A 100 -16.77 12.54 0.99
N ASP A 101 -16.38 11.28 1.22
CA ASP A 101 -16.06 10.81 2.57
C ASP A 101 -14.80 11.47 3.12
N LEU A 102 -13.77 11.64 2.30
CA LEU A 102 -12.50 12.27 2.69
C LEU A 102 -12.70 13.74 3.06
N ASP A 103 -13.53 14.50 2.32
CA ASP A 103 -13.83 15.90 2.63
C ASP A 103 -14.51 16.03 3.99
N ARG A 104 -15.43 15.13 4.31
CA ARG A 104 -16.09 15.09 5.63
C ARG A 104 -15.11 14.71 6.74
N LEU A 105 -14.21 13.76 6.47
CA LEU A 105 -13.16 13.38 7.41
C LEU A 105 -12.17 14.53 7.66
N ARG A 106 -11.76 15.25 6.61
CA ARG A 106 -10.92 16.45 6.71
C ARG A 106 -11.59 17.56 7.52
N ALA A 107 -12.87 17.83 7.26
CA ALA A 107 -13.64 18.81 8.01
C ALA A 107 -13.71 18.45 9.51
N ARG A 108 -13.97 17.17 9.81
CA ARG A 108 -13.98 16.65 11.19
C ARG A 108 -12.60 16.78 11.86
N ALA A 109 -11.52 16.41 11.18
CA ALA A 109 -10.18 16.58 11.70
C ALA A 109 -9.86 18.05 11.98
N ALA A 110 -10.22 18.97 11.08
CA ALA A 110 -9.99 20.40 11.23
C ALA A 110 -10.71 21.00 12.47
N THR A 111 -11.94 20.58 12.77
CA THR A 111 -12.65 21.02 13.99
C THR A 111 -11.93 20.59 15.27
N ALA A 112 -11.15 19.52 15.23
CA ALA A 112 -10.31 19.05 16.33
C ALA A 112 -8.90 19.67 16.32
N GLY A 113 -8.61 20.63 15.42
CA GLY A 113 -7.27 21.19 15.23
C GLY A 113 -6.26 20.19 14.70
N LEU A 114 -6.73 19.22 13.88
CA LEU A 114 -5.91 18.18 13.26
C LEU A 114 -5.91 18.36 11.74
N THR A 115 -4.81 17.92 11.10
CA THR A 115 -4.68 17.87 9.65
C THR A 115 -4.38 16.46 9.18
N LEU A 116 -4.89 16.09 7.99
CA LEU A 116 -4.60 14.84 7.32
C LEU A 116 -3.51 15.10 6.27
N THR A 117 -2.35 14.49 6.46
CA THR A 117 -1.20 14.68 5.59
C THR A 117 -0.96 13.45 4.73
N GLY A 118 -1.03 13.61 3.41
CA GLY A 118 -0.69 12.58 2.43
C GLY A 118 0.83 12.53 2.22
N LEU A 119 1.51 11.68 2.97
CA LEU A 119 2.95 11.46 2.92
C LEU A 119 3.22 9.98 3.17
N GLY A 120 4.04 9.34 2.36
CA GLY A 120 4.27 7.90 2.47
C GLY A 120 5.04 7.46 3.71
N LEU A 121 5.76 8.38 4.38
CA LEU A 121 6.49 8.08 5.62
C LEU A 121 6.50 9.30 6.54
N ASP A 122 6.03 9.11 7.76
CA ASP A 122 6.09 10.10 8.84
C ASP A 122 7.56 10.32 9.26
N PRO A 123 8.08 11.55 9.23
CA PRO A 123 9.43 11.85 9.70
C PRO A 123 9.56 11.83 11.24
N ARG A 124 8.43 11.82 11.96
CA ARG A 124 8.42 11.74 13.43
C ARG A 124 8.76 10.32 13.91
N PRO A 125 9.18 10.16 15.17
CA PRO A 125 9.45 8.83 15.73
C PRO A 125 8.25 7.90 15.64
N ALA A 126 8.49 6.64 15.27
CA ALA A 126 7.48 5.59 15.20
C ALA A 126 7.01 5.18 16.60
N VAL A 127 5.77 5.48 16.95
CA VAL A 127 5.17 5.18 18.25
C VAL A 127 3.92 4.33 18.07
N MET A 128 3.92 3.13 18.66
CA MET A 128 2.72 2.29 18.68
C MET A 128 1.71 2.81 19.71
N ARG A 129 0.49 3.06 19.28
CA ARG A 129 -0.59 3.68 20.05
C ARG A 129 -1.72 2.71 20.41
N THR A 130 -1.51 1.43 20.21
CA THR A 130 -2.53 0.40 20.46
C THR A 130 -1.93 -0.80 21.18
N ALA A 131 -2.75 -1.44 22.03
CA ALA A 131 -2.43 -2.67 22.73
C ALA A 131 -3.21 -3.89 22.20
N VAL A 132 -3.83 -3.76 21.02
CA VAL A 132 -4.55 -4.87 20.36
C VAL A 132 -3.60 -6.06 20.20
N PRO A 133 -3.97 -7.28 20.63
CA PRO A 133 -3.08 -8.45 20.64
C PRO A 133 -2.41 -8.74 19.31
N ARG A 134 -3.10 -8.53 18.19
CA ARG A 134 -2.56 -8.64 16.84
C ARG A 134 -1.34 -7.73 16.65
N TYR A 135 -1.47 -6.44 16.95
CA TYR A 135 -0.42 -5.46 16.72
C TYR A 135 0.76 -5.62 17.68
N VAL A 136 0.48 -6.06 18.91
CA VAL A 136 1.55 -6.44 19.86
C VAL A 136 2.34 -7.65 19.35
N ALA A 137 1.68 -8.65 18.77
CA ALA A 137 2.34 -9.80 18.17
C ALA A 137 3.16 -9.40 16.93
N MET A 138 2.61 -8.51 16.08
CA MET A 138 3.30 -7.96 14.91
C MET A 138 4.57 -7.21 15.31
N ASP A 139 4.49 -6.29 16.28
CA ASP A 139 5.64 -5.53 16.77
C ASP A 139 6.76 -6.46 17.28
N ARG A 140 6.39 -7.48 18.06
CA ARG A 140 7.37 -8.49 18.55
C ARG A 140 7.96 -9.33 17.43
N HIS A 141 7.17 -9.70 16.43
CA HIS A 141 7.65 -10.47 15.29
C HIS A 141 8.68 -9.67 14.50
N PHE A 142 8.34 -8.45 14.11
CA PHE A 142 9.19 -7.60 13.28
C PHE A 142 10.41 -7.04 14.02
N ALA A 143 10.32 -6.83 15.34
CA ALA A 143 11.47 -6.38 16.14
C ALA A 143 12.68 -7.32 16.06
N ARG A 144 12.50 -8.57 15.68
CA ARG A 144 13.59 -9.53 15.45
C ARG A 144 14.48 -9.13 14.25
N GLY A 145 13.92 -8.45 13.27
CA GLY A 145 14.61 -7.97 12.06
C GLY A 145 15.12 -6.53 12.16
N GLY A 146 14.84 -5.83 13.27
CA GLY A 146 15.26 -4.44 13.45
C GLY A 146 14.10 -3.45 13.61
N PRO A 147 14.35 -2.13 13.52
CA PRO A 147 13.36 -1.10 13.82
C PRO A 147 12.33 -0.89 12.70
N GLU A 148 12.60 -1.36 11.48
CA GLU A 148 11.79 -1.06 10.29
C GLU A 148 10.37 -1.63 10.40
N GLY A 149 10.16 -2.70 11.15
CA GLY A 149 8.83 -3.24 11.39
C GLY A 149 7.92 -2.26 12.15
N ARG A 150 8.43 -1.60 13.19
CA ARG A 150 7.70 -0.56 13.90
C ARG A 150 7.48 0.68 13.03
N THR A 151 8.49 1.06 12.25
CA THR A 151 8.39 2.15 11.27
C THR A 151 7.27 1.85 10.26
N MET A 152 7.22 0.64 9.72
CA MET A 152 6.16 0.21 8.80
C MET A 152 4.79 0.32 9.44
N MET A 153 4.61 -0.23 10.64
CA MET A 153 3.31 -0.25 11.32
C MET A 153 2.81 1.13 11.76
N CYS A 154 3.73 2.01 12.19
CA CYS A 154 3.36 3.23 12.92
C CYS A 154 3.65 4.53 12.16
N SER A 155 4.36 4.48 11.03
CA SER A 155 4.83 5.69 10.35
C SER A 155 4.60 5.68 8.85
N THR A 156 4.17 4.57 8.23
CA THR A 156 3.91 4.55 6.79
C THR A 156 2.44 4.83 6.47
N ALA A 157 2.20 5.42 5.30
CA ALA A 157 0.88 5.59 4.72
C ALA A 157 0.93 5.43 3.20
N SER A 158 -0.14 4.90 2.60
CA SER A 158 -0.22 4.52 1.20
C SER A 158 -1.55 4.90 0.54
N VAL A 159 -1.56 4.84 -0.78
CA VAL A 159 -2.76 4.70 -1.59
C VAL A 159 -2.77 3.26 -2.11
N GLN A 160 -3.79 2.48 -1.73
CA GLN A 160 -3.95 1.11 -2.21
C GLN A 160 -5.12 1.07 -3.18
N VAL A 161 -4.91 0.48 -4.36
CA VAL A 161 -5.94 0.37 -5.40
C VAL A 161 -6.38 -1.08 -5.48
N CYS A 162 -7.67 -1.32 -5.25
CA CYS A 162 -8.31 -2.62 -5.30
C CYS A 162 -9.01 -2.80 -6.65
N LEU A 163 -8.70 -3.87 -7.36
CA LEU A 163 -9.12 -4.13 -8.73
C LEU A 163 -9.65 -5.56 -8.86
N ASP A 164 -10.68 -5.78 -9.65
CA ASP A 164 -11.18 -7.12 -9.91
C ASP A 164 -10.09 -8.00 -10.54
N ALA A 165 -9.98 -9.26 -10.10
CA ALA A 165 -8.88 -10.12 -10.50
C ALA A 165 -8.93 -10.54 -11.98
N GLY A 166 -10.11 -10.64 -12.57
CA GLY A 166 -10.35 -11.02 -13.97
C GLY A 166 -11.57 -11.92 -14.14
N ALA A 167 -12.04 -12.07 -15.38
CA ALA A 167 -13.20 -12.86 -15.70
C ALA A 167 -12.93 -14.39 -15.63
N ASP A 168 -11.72 -14.80 -15.94
CA ASP A 168 -11.26 -16.19 -15.96
C ASP A 168 -9.80 -16.31 -15.54
N ASP A 169 -9.27 -17.54 -15.47
CA ASP A 169 -7.92 -17.82 -15.02
C ASP A 169 -6.83 -17.22 -15.94
N THR A 170 -7.10 -17.10 -17.23
CA THR A 170 -6.18 -16.48 -18.19
C THR A 170 -6.05 -14.98 -17.92
N GLU A 171 -7.17 -14.31 -17.74
CA GLU A 171 -7.17 -12.88 -17.42
C GLU A 171 -6.62 -12.62 -16.02
N VAL A 172 -6.88 -13.49 -15.05
CA VAL A 172 -6.26 -13.41 -13.71
C VAL A 172 -4.74 -13.44 -13.81
N ALA A 173 -4.20 -14.36 -14.60
CA ALA A 173 -2.74 -14.46 -14.78
C ALA A 173 -2.17 -13.22 -15.47
N ASP A 174 -2.81 -12.73 -16.54
CA ASP A 174 -2.38 -11.52 -17.26
C ASP A 174 -2.41 -10.29 -16.35
N ARG A 175 -3.49 -10.06 -15.62
CA ARG A 175 -3.67 -8.95 -14.67
C ARG A 175 -2.69 -9.02 -13.51
N TRP A 176 -2.49 -10.19 -12.95
CA TRP A 176 -1.53 -10.43 -11.88
C TRP A 176 -0.10 -10.09 -12.29
N HIS A 177 0.34 -10.60 -13.44
CA HIS A 177 1.68 -10.34 -13.98
C HIS A 177 1.87 -8.87 -14.35
N ALA A 178 0.84 -8.24 -14.92
CA ALA A 178 0.88 -6.82 -15.25
C ALA A 178 1.14 -5.95 -14.01
N LEU A 179 0.37 -6.13 -12.91
CA LEU A 179 0.57 -5.36 -11.69
C LEU A 179 1.97 -5.53 -11.10
N HIS A 180 2.52 -6.76 -11.14
CA HIS A 180 3.88 -7.00 -10.64
C HIS A 180 4.95 -6.35 -11.52
N ALA A 181 4.77 -6.36 -12.84
CA ALA A 181 5.68 -5.68 -13.76
C ALA A 181 5.65 -4.16 -13.56
N TRP A 182 4.50 -3.58 -13.21
CA TRP A 182 4.32 -2.13 -13.06
C TRP A 182 4.92 -1.55 -11.78
N LEU A 183 5.23 -2.37 -10.77
CA LEU A 183 5.66 -1.93 -9.44
C LEU A 183 6.79 -0.88 -9.47
N PRO A 184 7.90 -1.07 -10.22
CA PRO A 184 8.98 -0.07 -10.24
C PRO A 184 8.52 1.27 -10.82
N VAL A 185 7.75 1.24 -11.90
CA VAL A 185 7.28 2.47 -12.58
C VAL A 185 6.29 3.23 -11.71
N LEU A 186 5.32 2.53 -11.09
CA LEU A 186 4.34 3.14 -10.18
C LEU A 186 5.01 3.70 -8.92
N THR A 187 5.97 2.95 -8.33
CA THR A 187 6.75 3.44 -7.20
C THR A 187 7.49 4.73 -7.55
N ALA A 188 8.11 4.79 -8.73
CA ALA A 188 8.85 5.97 -9.18
C ALA A 188 7.95 7.17 -9.53
N LEU A 189 6.80 6.94 -10.19
CA LEU A 189 5.83 7.98 -10.51
C LEU A 189 5.29 8.67 -9.26
N PHE A 190 4.91 7.88 -8.27
CA PHE A 190 4.17 8.33 -7.08
C PHE A 190 5.03 8.36 -5.81
N ALA A 191 6.37 8.36 -5.94
CA ALA A 191 7.27 8.49 -4.82
C ALA A 191 6.97 9.76 -4.02
N ASN A 192 6.64 9.60 -2.72
CA ASN A 192 6.27 10.68 -1.81
C ASN A 192 6.63 10.38 -0.35
N SER A 193 7.78 9.76 -0.13
CA SER A 193 8.34 9.53 1.21
C SER A 193 9.83 9.89 1.22
N PRO A 194 10.16 11.19 1.03
CA PRO A 194 11.54 11.64 0.89
C PRO A 194 12.33 11.50 2.21
N ALA A 195 13.52 10.92 2.10
CA ALA A 195 14.52 10.84 3.15
C ALA A 195 15.92 10.98 2.52
N PRO A 196 17.01 11.18 3.28
CA PRO A 196 18.35 11.25 2.71
C PRO A 196 18.67 10.04 1.81
N GLY A 197 18.93 10.29 0.53
CA GLY A 197 19.19 9.26 -0.49
C GLY A 197 17.95 8.50 -1.02
N TRP A 198 16.73 8.93 -0.68
CA TRP A 198 15.49 8.28 -1.08
C TRP A 198 14.42 9.28 -1.49
N ARG A 199 13.66 8.97 -2.53
CA ARG A 199 12.38 9.61 -2.87
C ARG A 199 11.19 8.81 -2.37
N CYS A 200 11.34 7.47 -2.33
CA CYS A 200 10.36 6.55 -1.77
C CYS A 200 11.02 5.69 -0.66
N ARG A 201 11.27 6.29 0.54
CA ARG A 201 11.86 5.58 1.68
C ARG A 201 10.94 4.47 2.21
N ARG A 202 9.62 4.63 2.06
CA ARG A 202 8.63 3.62 2.44
C ARG A 202 8.91 2.28 1.77
N THR A 203 9.28 2.24 0.48
CA THR A 203 9.67 1.01 -0.21
C THR A 203 10.83 0.30 0.49
N ALA A 204 11.85 1.04 0.92
CA ALA A 204 12.97 0.45 1.64
C ALA A 204 12.60 -0.07 3.03
N VAL A 205 11.65 0.58 3.72
CA VAL A 205 11.08 0.08 4.98
C VAL A 205 10.39 -1.27 4.76
N TRP A 206 9.52 -1.37 3.75
CA TRP A 206 8.83 -2.62 3.43
C TRP A 206 9.78 -3.75 2.98
N ALA A 207 10.86 -3.40 2.27
CA ALA A 207 11.90 -4.34 1.84
C ALA A 207 12.74 -4.90 3.00
N ALA A 208 12.82 -4.18 4.11
CA ALA A 208 13.64 -4.54 5.26
C ALA A 208 12.92 -5.38 6.33
N ILE A 209 11.61 -5.55 6.23
CA ILE A 209 10.86 -6.42 7.12
C ILE A 209 10.81 -7.86 6.58
N ASP A 210 10.18 -8.77 7.30
CA ASP A 210 10.11 -10.20 7.02
C ASP A 210 9.83 -10.54 5.54
N PRO A 211 10.82 -10.98 4.73
CA PRO A 211 10.63 -11.24 3.31
C PRO A 211 9.71 -12.42 3.02
N THR A 212 9.47 -13.32 3.99
CA THR A 212 8.58 -14.47 3.79
C THR A 212 7.13 -14.04 3.56
N ARG A 213 6.76 -12.84 4.02
CA ARG A 213 5.41 -12.27 3.88
C ARG A 213 5.32 -11.03 2.98
N THR A 214 6.47 -10.45 2.59
CA THR A 214 6.53 -9.24 1.77
C THR A 214 7.04 -9.50 0.36
N ALA A 215 7.69 -10.64 0.08
CA ALA A 215 8.09 -10.99 -1.27
C ALA A 215 6.88 -11.23 -2.19
N ALA A 216 7.05 -10.96 -3.47
CA ALA A 216 6.07 -11.35 -4.47
C ALA A 216 6.06 -12.88 -4.64
N PRO A 217 4.89 -13.54 -4.65
CA PRO A 217 4.80 -14.95 -4.96
C PRO A 217 5.35 -15.27 -6.35
N ALA A 218 6.27 -16.24 -6.44
CA ALA A 218 6.95 -16.62 -7.68
C ALA A 218 6.27 -17.80 -8.36
N GLY A 219 6.01 -17.70 -9.67
CA GLY A 219 5.42 -18.76 -10.49
C GLY A 219 4.59 -18.19 -11.63
N THR A 220 4.35 -19.04 -12.64
CA THR A 220 3.56 -18.68 -13.83
C THR A 220 2.06 -18.79 -13.59
N ASP A 221 1.62 -19.71 -12.72
CA ASP A 221 0.23 -19.80 -12.27
C ASP A 221 0.07 -19.08 -10.92
N PRO A 222 -0.66 -17.95 -10.88
CA PRO A 222 -0.82 -17.14 -9.68
C PRO A 222 -1.45 -17.89 -8.50
N ARG A 223 -2.42 -18.77 -8.76
CA ARG A 223 -3.14 -19.51 -7.71
C ARG A 223 -2.23 -20.45 -6.95
N SER A 224 -1.50 -21.31 -7.67
CA SER A 224 -0.56 -22.25 -7.06
C SER A 224 0.64 -21.51 -6.44
N ALA A 225 1.13 -20.46 -7.10
CA ALA A 225 2.23 -19.66 -6.57
C ALA A 225 1.87 -19.00 -5.25
N TYR A 226 0.69 -18.37 -5.16
CA TYR A 226 0.21 -17.71 -3.95
C TYR A 226 -0.08 -18.71 -2.83
N GLY A 227 -0.70 -19.87 -3.15
CA GLY A 227 -0.96 -20.93 -2.19
C GLY A 227 0.31 -21.45 -1.51
N ARG A 228 1.32 -21.83 -2.31
CA ARG A 228 2.63 -22.26 -1.78
C ARG A 228 3.30 -21.19 -0.93
N TRP A 229 3.41 -19.98 -1.46
CA TRP A 229 4.02 -18.84 -0.78
C TRP A 229 3.33 -18.54 0.55
N ALA A 230 2.00 -18.55 0.58
CA ALA A 230 1.25 -18.28 1.81
C ALA A 230 1.55 -19.31 2.91
N LEU A 231 1.67 -20.59 2.57
CA LEU A 231 2.01 -21.61 3.56
C LEU A 231 3.48 -21.55 4.00
N ASP A 232 4.38 -21.08 3.15
CA ASP A 232 5.81 -20.94 3.44
C ASP A 232 6.14 -19.66 4.21
N ALA A 233 5.18 -18.72 4.34
CA ALA A 233 5.33 -17.54 5.17
C ALA A 233 5.36 -17.91 6.66
N GLN A 234 6.27 -17.28 7.42
CA GLN A 234 6.34 -17.46 8.88
C GLN A 234 5.03 -17.05 9.55
N LEU A 235 4.66 -17.73 10.63
CA LEU A 235 3.53 -17.32 11.46
C LEU A 235 3.86 -15.99 12.15
N LEU A 236 3.03 -14.99 11.94
CA LEU A 236 3.13 -13.72 12.66
C LEU A 236 2.46 -13.80 14.02
N ALA A 237 1.29 -14.40 14.07
CA ALA A 237 0.48 -14.51 15.27
C ALA A 237 -0.37 -15.80 15.26
N VAL A 238 -0.60 -16.36 16.42
CA VAL A 238 -1.56 -17.45 16.68
C VAL A 238 -2.62 -16.90 17.62
N ARG A 239 -3.88 -16.85 17.17
CA ARG A 239 -4.99 -16.33 17.98
C ARG A 239 -5.22 -17.20 19.21
N ARG A 240 -5.46 -16.56 20.36
CA ARG A 240 -5.76 -17.22 21.63
C ARG A 240 -6.81 -16.41 22.37
N GLU A 241 -7.64 -17.09 23.14
CA GLU A 241 -8.64 -16.44 23.99
C GLU A 241 -7.98 -15.58 25.08
N ALA A 242 -6.84 -16.04 25.62
CA ALA A 242 -6.07 -15.31 26.62
C ALA A 242 -4.57 -15.45 26.37
N GLY A 243 -3.81 -14.46 26.83
CA GLY A 243 -2.36 -14.44 26.74
C GLY A 243 -1.80 -13.87 25.44
N SER A 244 -0.53 -14.16 25.18
CA SER A 244 0.18 -13.61 24.01
C SER A 244 -0.20 -14.34 22.72
N TRP A 245 -0.44 -13.58 21.66
CA TRP A 245 -0.66 -14.11 20.32
C TRP A 245 0.67 -14.33 19.55
N SER A 246 1.82 -14.04 20.15
CA SER A 246 3.10 -14.25 19.48
C SER A 246 3.30 -15.68 19.04
N ALA A 247 3.67 -15.87 17.78
CA ALA A 247 4.02 -17.16 17.23
C ALA A 247 5.50 -17.54 17.55
N PRO A 248 5.84 -18.84 17.56
CA PRO A 248 7.24 -19.28 17.59
C PRO A 248 8.04 -18.68 16.45
N ALA A 249 9.32 -18.32 16.72
CA ALA A 249 10.17 -17.74 15.71
C ALA A 249 10.53 -18.76 14.62
N GLY A 250 10.50 -18.33 13.36
CA GLY A 250 10.89 -19.16 12.22
C GLY A 250 9.86 -20.23 11.80
N LEU A 251 8.78 -20.41 12.56
CA LEU A 251 7.75 -21.40 12.24
C LEU A 251 6.87 -20.88 11.10
N THR A 252 6.78 -21.64 10.00
CA THR A 252 5.87 -21.36 8.87
C THR A 252 4.48 -21.96 9.13
N PHE A 253 3.47 -21.55 8.35
CA PHE A 253 2.16 -22.20 8.41
C PHE A 253 2.26 -23.67 7.98
N ARG A 254 3.11 -23.97 6.99
CA ARG A 254 3.40 -25.32 6.54
C ARG A 254 3.97 -26.21 7.65
N ASP A 255 4.94 -25.68 8.41
CA ASP A 255 5.51 -26.40 9.56
C ASP A 255 4.45 -26.67 10.63
N TRP A 256 3.53 -25.73 10.85
CA TRP A 256 2.43 -25.91 11.79
C TRP A 256 1.49 -27.03 11.34
N LEU A 257 1.14 -27.09 10.04
CA LEU A 257 0.37 -28.22 9.46
C LEU A 257 1.06 -29.56 9.69
N ARG A 258 2.39 -29.61 9.64
CA ARG A 258 3.21 -30.81 9.90
C ARG A 258 3.36 -31.15 11.38
N GLY A 259 2.74 -30.39 12.27
CA GLY A 259 2.84 -30.61 13.72
C GLY A 259 4.12 -30.13 14.37
N SER A 260 4.92 -29.29 13.66
CA SER A 260 6.21 -28.80 14.17
C SER A 260 6.09 -27.67 15.20
N GLY A 261 4.90 -27.17 15.54
CA GLY A 261 4.66 -26.08 16.49
C GLY A 261 4.56 -26.56 17.92
N PRO A 262 5.62 -26.52 18.75
CA PRO A 262 5.54 -27.01 20.12
C PRO A 262 4.50 -26.22 20.93
N GLY A 263 3.58 -26.95 21.55
CA GLY A 263 2.49 -26.36 22.36
C GLY A 263 1.37 -25.68 21.57
N LEU A 264 1.36 -25.82 20.25
CA LEU A 264 0.26 -25.41 19.39
C LEU A 264 -0.70 -26.58 19.14
N ALA A 265 -2.00 -26.31 19.15
CA ALA A 265 -2.99 -27.25 18.64
C ALA A 265 -2.89 -27.39 17.13
N THR A 266 -3.46 -28.43 16.53
CA THR A 266 -3.56 -28.59 15.09
C THR A 266 -4.25 -27.35 14.48
N PRO A 267 -3.71 -26.75 13.41
CA PRO A 267 -4.30 -25.56 12.81
C PRO A 267 -5.67 -25.86 12.18
N THR A 268 -6.52 -24.87 12.17
CA THR A 268 -7.85 -24.89 11.58
C THR A 268 -7.92 -24.03 10.31
N TRP A 269 -9.00 -24.15 9.54
CA TRP A 269 -9.28 -23.26 8.42
C TRP A 269 -9.37 -21.78 8.86
N ALA A 270 -9.94 -21.52 10.04
CA ALA A 270 -9.98 -20.16 10.59
C ALA A 270 -8.59 -19.61 10.97
N ASP A 271 -7.62 -20.46 11.28
CA ASP A 271 -6.23 -20.06 11.49
C ASP A 271 -5.55 -19.74 10.16
N LEU A 272 -5.84 -20.52 9.10
CA LEU A 272 -5.36 -20.22 7.76
C LEU A 272 -5.91 -18.88 7.26
N ASP A 273 -7.23 -18.66 7.36
CA ASP A 273 -7.84 -17.39 6.97
C ASP A 273 -7.22 -16.21 7.74
N TYR A 274 -6.97 -16.39 9.03
CA TYR A 274 -6.30 -15.36 9.81
C TYR A 274 -4.86 -15.14 9.37
N HIS A 275 -4.11 -16.20 9.08
CA HIS A 275 -2.74 -16.11 8.57
C HIS A 275 -2.68 -15.31 7.27
N LEU A 276 -3.61 -15.53 6.32
CA LEU A 276 -3.69 -14.76 5.08
C LEU A 276 -3.83 -13.25 5.32
N THR A 277 -4.49 -12.84 6.40
CA THR A 277 -4.58 -11.41 6.77
C THR A 277 -3.27 -10.80 7.23
N THR A 278 -2.24 -11.62 7.48
CA THR A 278 -0.92 -11.20 7.94
C THR A 278 0.14 -11.17 6.84
N LEU A 279 -0.25 -11.38 5.59
CA LEU A 279 0.61 -11.36 4.42
C LEU A 279 0.55 -9.99 3.74
N PHE A 280 1.71 -9.42 3.39
CA PHE A 280 1.85 -8.04 2.94
C PHE A 280 2.71 -7.91 1.67
N PRO A 281 2.45 -8.68 0.59
CA PRO A 281 3.16 -8.50 -0.67
C PRO A 281 2.78 -7.16 -1.31
N PRO A 282 3.59 -6.64 -2.26
CA PRO A 282 3.30 -5.38 -2.95
C PRO A 282 2.03 -5.42 -3.81
N VAL A 283 1.63 -6.61 -4.27
CA VAL A 283 0.32 -6.92 -4.84
C VAL A 283 -0.28 -8.05 -4.02
N ARG A 284 -1.36 -7.80 -3.32
CA ARG A 284 -2.04 -8.78 -2.48
C ARG A 284 -3.32 -9.27 -3.14
N ALA A 285 -3.47 -10.60 -3.25
CA ALA A 285 -4.73 -11.20 -3.68
C ALA A 285 -5.64 -11.45 -2.45
N ARG A 286 -6.90 -10.96 -2.52
CA ARG A 286 -7.88 -11.04 -1.43
C ARG A 286 -9.31 -11.08 -1.97
N GLY A 287 -9.58 -11.96 -2.92
CA GLY A 287 -10.82 -11.96 -3.70
C GLY A 287 -10.84 -10.90 -4.81
N HIS A 288 -9.88 -10.01 -4.78
CA HIS A 288 -9.52 -8.97 -5.75
C HIS A 288 -8.00 -8.80 -5.71
N LEU A 289 -7.44 -7.99 -6.60
CA LEU A 289 -6.02 -7.63 -6.57
C LEU A 289 -5.86 -6.27 -5.91
N GLU A 290 -5.04 -6.18 -4.89
CA GLU A 290 -4.77 -4.96 -4.12
C GLU A 290 -3.33 -4.51 -4.37
N LEU A 291 -3.16 -3.40 -5.09
CA LEU A 291 -1.88 -2.75 -5.31
C LEU A 291 -1.52 -1.90 -4.07
N ARG A 292 -0.39 -2.21 -3.41
CA ARG A 292 0.02 -1.61 -2.13
C ARG A 292 1.29 -0.77 -2.19
N ALA A 293 1.92 -0.70 -3.36
CA ALA A 293 3.27 -0.14 -3.49
C ALA A 293 3.32 1.40 -3.56
N VAL A 294 2.18 2.08 -3.71
CA VAL A 294 2.11 3.52 -3.92
C VAL A 294 2.08 4.28 -2.59
N ASP A 295 2.96 5.27 -2.43
CA ASP A 295 2.95 6.17 -1.26
C ASP A 295 1.66 6.98 -1.18
N ALA A 296 1.22 7.34 0.04
CA ALA A 296 0.17 8.32 0.23
C ALA A 296 0.51 9.63 -0.51
N GLN A 297 -0.49 10.26 -1.13
CA GLN A 297 -0.31 11.41 -2.01
C GLN A 297 -0.80 12.71 -1.38
N PRO A 298 -0.17 13.85 -1.66
CA PRO A 298 -0.60 15.13 -1.12
C PRO A 298 -1.95 15.56 -1.69
N GLY A 299 -2.82 16.14 -0.85
CA GLY A 299 -4.12 16.65 -1.25
C GLY A 299 -4.97 15.59 -1.95
N ASP A 300 -5.40 15.88 -3.16
CA ASP A 300 -6.22 14.98 -3.97
C ASP A 300 -5.41 14.18 -5.01
N GLY A 301 -4.08 14.16 -4.89
CA GLY A 301 -3.19 13.39 -5.78
C GLY A 301 -3.48 11.89 -5.82
N TRP A 302 -4.15 11.34 -4.80
CA TRP A 302 -4.64 9.96 -4.78
C TRP A 302 -5.60 9.65 -5.93
N ARG A 303 -6.39 10.63 -6.42
CA ARG A 303 -7.32 10.48 -7.55
C ARG A 303 -6.57 10.08 -8.82
N VAL A 304 -5.41 10.71 -9.05
CA VAL A 304 -4.54 10.41 -10.20
C VAL A 304 -4.02 8.97 -10.12
N VAL A 305 -3.62 8.51 -8.93
CA VAL A 305 -3.19 7.11 -8.72
C VAL A 305 -4.30 6.15 -9.15
N VAL A 306 -5.51 6.34 -8.60
CA VAL A 306 -6.65 5.46 -8.89
C VAL A 306 -7.02 5.50 -10.36
N ALA A 307 -7.12 6.71 -10.95
CA ALA A 307 -7.50 6.89 -12.35
C ALA A 307 -6.48 6.27 -13.31
N LEU A 308 -5.18 6.51 -13.08
CA LEU A 308 -4.10 5.97 -13.92
C LEU A 308 -4.06 4.44 -13.84
N VAL A 309 -4.05 3.89 -12.62
CA VAL A 309 -3.94 2.45 -12.42
C VAL A 309 -5.15 1.73 -13.00
N ALA A 310 -6.38 2.17 -12.69
CA ALA A 310 -7.60 1.53 -13.21
C ALA A 310 -7.70 1.62 -14.74
N ALA A 311 -7.39 2.78 -15.32
CA ALA A 311 -7.45 2.95 -16.77
C ALA A 311 -6.46 2.07 -17.54
N LEU A 312 -5.25 1.91 -17.02
CA LEU A 312 -4.26 1.00 -17.59
C LEU A 312 -4.66 -0.47 -17.41
N PHE A 313 -5.30 -0.77 -16.29
CA PHE A 313 -5.61 -2.15 -15.90
C PHE A 313 -6.84 -2.71 -16.61
N ASP A 314 -7.88 -1.91 -16.79
CA ASP A 314 -9.16 -2.37 -17.33
C ASP A 314 -9.24 -2.31 -18.87
N ASP A 315 -8.41 -1.47 -19.54
CA ASP A 315 -8.27 -1.46 -21.00
C ASP A 315 -7.17 -2.46 -21.42
N PRO A 316 -7.50 -3.59 -22.10
CA PRO A 316 -6.51 -4.60 -22.46
C PRO A 316 -5.35 -4.07 -23.31
N ALA A 317 -5.59 -3.13 -24.22
CA ALA A 317 -4.53 -2.54 -25.05
C ALA A 317 -3.63 -1.61 -24.24
N ALA A 318 -4.22 -0.85 -23.31
CA ALA A 318 -3.45 -0.01 -22.38
C ALA A 318 -2.63 -0.88 -21.43
N ARG A 319 -3.20 -1.96 -20.89
CA ARG A 319 -2.50 -2.93 -20.04
C ARG A 319 -1.30 -3.54 -20.74
N ALA A 320 -1.47 -4.00 -21.97
CA ALA A 320 -0.37 -4.56 -22.76
C ALA A 320 0.74 -3.54 -23.03
N THR A 321 0.40 -2.30 -23.40
CA THR A 321 1.37 -1.22 -23.65
C THR A 321 2.15 -0.85 -22.39
N ALA A 322 1.47 -0.66 -21.26
CA ALA A 322 2.09 -0.35 -19.98
C ALA A 322 3.00 -1.50 -19.49
N THR A 323 2.55 -2.75 -19.64
CA THR A 323 3.33 -3.93 -19.25
C THR A 323 4.59 -4.05 -20.08
N ALA A 324 4.53 -3.85 -21.40
CA ALA A 324 5.71 -3.87 -22.26
C ALA A 324 6.74 -2.80 -21.85
N ALA A 325 6.28 -1.56 -21.60
CA ALA A 325 7.16 -0.46 -21.16
C ALA A 325 7.79 -0.74 -19.79
N ALA A 326 7.04 -1.33 -18.86
CA ALA A 326 7.54 -1.70 -17.53
C ALA A 326 8.56 -2.85 -17.58
N MET A 327 8.32 -3.84 -18.43
CA MET A 327 9.25 -4.96 -18.62
C MET A 327 10.57 -4.49 -19.26
N GLU A 328 10.52 -3.64 -20.30
CA GLU A 328 11.70 -3.01 -20.90
C GLU A 328 12.50 -2.23 -19.86
N ALA A 329 11.82 -1.44 -19.01
CA ALA A 329 12.47 -0.68 -17.96
C ALA A 329 13.13 -1.59 -16.92
N THR A 330 12.44 -2.66 -16.50
CA THR A 330 12.96 -3.61 -15.52
C THR A 330 14.17 -4.38 -16.06
N GLU A 331 14.15 -4.78 -17.33
CA GLU A 331 15.27 -5.44 -17.99
C GLU A 331 16.49 -4.51 -18.06
N ALA A 332 16.29 -3.26 -18.46
CA ALA A 332 17.36 -2.26 -18.55
C ALA A 332 17.99 -1.94 -17.18
N LEU A 333 17.25 -2.08 -16.10
CA LEU A 333 17.71 -1.84 -14.73
C LEU A 333 18.25 -3.10 -14.02
N GLY A 334 18.44 -4.22 -14.75
CA GLY A 334 19.01 -5.44 -14.21
C GLY A 334 17.97 -6.36 -13.57
N ALA A 335 17.08 -6.88 -14.41
CA ALA A 335 15.98 -7.75 -13.99
C ALA A 335 16.48 -9.03 -13.27
N ALA A 336 16.17 -9.15 -12.00
CA ALA A 336 16.06 -10.42 -11.31
C ALA A 336 15.02 -10.28 -10.18
N GLY A 337 13.90 -10.98 -10.33
CA GLY A 337 12.87 -11.10 -9.30
C GLY A 337 11.91 -9.91 -9.18
N GLY A 338 10.69 -10.21 -8.77
CA GLY A 338 9.67 -9.22 -8.43
C GLY A 338 9.70 -8.85 -6.94
N GLY A 339 8.89 -7.84 -6.58
CA GLY A 339 8.71 -7.43 -5.19
C GLY A 339 9.65 -6.32 -4.72
N TRP A 340 9.59 -6.01 -3.44
CA TRP A 340 10.24 -4.84 -2.83
C TRP A 340 11.76 -4.76 -2.99
N LEU A 341 12.44 -5.90 -3.17
CA LEU A 341 13.91 -6.01 -3.17
C LEU A 341 14.54 -6.04 -4.56
N SER A 342 13.74 -6.03 -5.64
CA SER A 342 14.32 -6.09 -6.99
C SER A 342 15.21 -4.86 -7.28
N PRO A 343 16.28 -4.99 -8.11
CA PRO A 343 17.13 -3.85 -8.48
C PRO A 343 16.34 -2.66 -9.03
N ALA A 344 15.36 -2.93 -9.91
CA ALA A 344 14.48 -1.91 -10.46
C ALA A 344 13.67 -1.16 -9.37
N MET A 345 13.17 -1.87 -8.36
CA MET A 345 12.47 -1.25 -7.22
C MET A 345 13.41 -0.37 -6.39
N GLN A 346 14.68 -0.76 -6.24
CA GLN A 346 15.65 0.06 -5.51
C GLN A 346 15.98 1.35 -6.25
N VAL A 347 16.17 1.28 -7.57
CA VAL A 347 16.35 2.48 -8.42
C VAL A 347 15.08 3.35 -8.33
N ALA A 348 13.90 2.76 -8.47
CA ALA A 348 12.63 3.47 -8.35
C ALA A 348 12.49 4.21 -7.01
N ALA A 349 12.89 3.57 -5.91
CA ALA A 349 12.79 4.14 -4.57
C ALA A 349 13.80 5.26 -4.32
N ARG A 350 15.00 5.20 -4.91
CA ARG A 350 16.06 6.19 -4.73
C ARG A 350 15.94 7.35 -5.70
N ASP A 351 15.83 7.04 -6.99
CA ASP A 351 15.99 7.99 -8.07
C ASP A 351 14.65 8.43 -8.68
N ALA A 352 13.62 7.58 -8.58
CA ALA A 352 12.27 7.83 -9.08
C ALA A 352 12.31 8.35 -10.55
N MET A 353 11.65 9.46 -10.86
CA MET A 353 11.57 10.02 -12.21
C MET A 353 12.85 10.75 -12.66
N THR A 354 13.90 10.87 -11.82
CA THR A 354 15.20 11.35 -12.31
C THR A 354 15.97 10.29 -13.09
N ASP A 355 15.67 9.00 -12.85
CA ASP A 355 16.17 7.91 -13.67
C ASP A 355 15.55 7.98 -15.09
N PRO A 356 16.35 8.00 -16.17
CA PRO A 356 15.84 8.19 -17.54
C PRO A 356 15.04 7.01 -18.04
N VAL A 357 15.30 5.78 -17.56
CA VAL A 357 14.60 4.57 -17.97
C VAL A 357 13.19 4.56 -17.33
N LEU A 358 13.11 4.76 -16.02
CA LEU A 358 11.83 4.83 -15.29
C LEU A 358 10.99 6.02 -15.76
N ARG A 359 11.62 7.16 -16.04
CA ARG A 359 10.92 8.33 -16.57
C ARG A 359 10.28 8.05 -17.94
N ARG A 360 10.98 7.38 -18.85
CA ARG A 360 10.43 7.01 -20.16
C ARG A 360 9.21 6.10 -19.99
N ALA A 361 9.32 5.06 -19.18
CA ALA A 361 8.22 4.16 -18.88
C ALA A 361 7.06 4.90 -18.19
N GLY A 362 7.35 5.79 -17.24
CA GLY A 362 6.35 6.62 -16.56
C GLY A 362 5.59 7.55 -17.51
N MET A 363 6.27 8.17 -18.48
CA MET A 363 5.61 8.96 -19.52
C MET A 363 4.71 8.10 -20.41
N THR A 364 5.13 6.88 -20.75
CA THR A 364 4.29 5.92 -21.47
C THR A 364 3.05 5.56 -20.66
N PHE A 365 3.17 5.31 -19.36
CA PHE A 365 2.03 5.05 -18.45
C PHE A 365 1.03 6.19 -18.47
N VAL A 366 1.49 7.43 -18.29
CA VAL A 366 0.64 8.63 -18.30
C VAL A 366 -0.09 8.78 -19.62
N GLN A 367 0.63 8.75 -20.75
CA GLN A 367 0.04 8.93 -22.07
C GLN A 367 -0.97 7.85 -22.42
N THR A 368 -0.66 6.59 -22.07
CA THR A 368 -1.53 5.44 -22.30
C THR A 368 -2.79 5.53 -21.44
N ALA A 369 -2.67 5.91 -20.17
CA ALA A 369 -3.80 6.11 -19.26
C ALA A 369 -4.71 7.26 -19.73
N VAL A 370 -4.15 8.39 -20.16
CA VAL A 370 -4.91 9.51 -20.74
C VAL A 370 -5.72 9.04 -21.95
N GLY A 371 -5.12 8.27 -22.86
CA GLY A 371 -5.81 7.69 -24.01
C GLY A 371 -6.94 6.73 -23.60
N ALA A 372 -6.71 5.85 -22.62
CA ALA A 372 -7.71 4.92 -22.13
C ALA A 372 -8.88 5.64 -21.43
N LEU A 373 -8.62 6.62 -20.57
CA LEU A 373 -9.64 7.45 -19.91
C LEU A 373 -10.49 8.23 -20.92
N THR A 374 -9.85 8.79 -21.96
CA THR A 374 -10.55 9.50 -23.03
C THR A 374 -11.51 8.56 -23.78
N ARG A 375 -11.05 7.36 -24.14
CA ARG A 375 -11.91 6.32 -24.77
C ARG A 375 -13.05 5.88 -23.87
N ALA A 376 -12.81 5.81 -22.56
CA ALA A 376 -13.81 5.46 -21.55
C ALA A 376 -14.80 6.61 -21.24
N GLY A 377 -14.70 7.77 -21.90
CA GLY A 377 -15.59 8.90 -21.65
C GLY A 377 -15.34 9.59 -20.30
N GLN A 378 -14.10 9.58 -19.81
CA GLN A 378 -13.67 10.18 -18.54
C GLN A 378 -12.70 11.37 -18.76
N PRO A 379 -13.12 12.46 -19.46
CA PRO A 379 -12.22 13.53 -19.89
C PRO A 379 -11.62 14.33 -18.71
N GLU A 380 -12.36 14.46 -17.60
CA GLU A 380 -11.86 15.16 -16.40
C GLU A 380 -10.70 14.38 -15.75
N LEU A 381 -10.86 13.07 -15.57
CA LEU A 381 -9.79 12.23 -15.04
C LEU A 381 -8.59 12.16 -16.00
N ALA A 382 -8.85 12.13 -17.31
CA ALA A 382 -7.79 12.22 -18.33
C ALA A 382 -6.99 13.53 -18.19
N ALA A 383 -7.65 14.65 -17.97
CA ALA A 383 -7.00 15.95 -17.76
C ALA A 383 -6.19 15.98 -16.43
N GLU A 384 -6.71 15.39 -15.35
CA GLU A 384 -5.97 15.29 -14.09
C GLU A 384 -4.69 14.46 -14.26
N VAL A 385 -4.77 13.31 -14.95
CA VAL A 385 -3.61 12.44 -15.23
C VAL A 385 -2.61 13.14 -16.16
N ALA A 386 -3.08 13.86 -17.19
CA ALA A 386 -2.21 14.63 -18.09
C ALA A 386 -1.45 15.74 -17.32
N ALA A 387 -2.16 16.50 -16.49
CA ALA A 387 -1.57 17.56 -15.67
C ALA A 387 -0.50 17.01 -14.69
N PHE A 388 -0.74 15.84 -14.11
CA PHE A 388 0.27 15.13 -13.31
C PHE A 388 1.50 14.78 -14.15
N GLY A 389 1.31 14.28 -15.36
CA GLY A 389 2.39 13.97 -16.30
C GLY A 389 3.26 15.17 -16.62
N GLU A 390 2.65 16.32 -16.87
CA GLU A 390 3.34 17.59 -17.13
C GLU A 390 4.06 18.15 -15.90
N ARG A 391 3.46 17.99 -14.72
CA ARG A 391 4.02 18.50 -13.47
C ARG A 391 5.25 17.72 -13.02
N TYR A 392 5.22 16.38 -13.14
CA TYR A 392 6.21 15.50 -12.55
C TYR A 392 7.12 14.79 -13.58
N PRO A 393 6.74 13.70 -14.25
CA PRO A 393 7.68 12.94 -15.08
C PRO A 393 8.23 13.73 -16.25
N ALA A 394 7.45 14.61 -16.89
CA ALA A 394 7.94 15.47 -17.96
C ALA A 394 9.06 16.44 -17.50
N ARG A 395 9.10 16.77 -16.22
CA ARG A 395 10.09 17.63 -15.57
C ARG A 395 11.12 16.87 -14.75
N HIS A 396 11.23 15.55 -14.91
CA HIS A 396 12.13 14.68 -14.17
C HIS A 396 11.89 14.71 -12.65
N ARG A 397 10.63 14.88 -12.23
CA ARG A 397 10.22 15.04 -10.83
C ARG A 397 9.18 13.99 -10.45
N CYS A 398 9.02 13.81 -9.15
CA CYS A 398 7.93 13.09 -8.51
C CYS A 398 7.38 13.92 -7.32
N PRO A 399 6.27 13.55 -6.70
CA PRO A 399 5.69 14.30 -5.57
C PRO A 399 6.66 14.56 -4.40
N ALA A 400 7.63 13.67 -4.16
CA ALA A 400 8.66 13.86 -3.13
C ALA A 400 9.52 15.12 -3.35
N ASP A 401 9.68 15.57 -4.59
CA ASP A 401 10.52 16.72 -4.92
C ASP A 401 9.86 18.07 -4.54
N ASP A 402 8.53 18.13 -4.44
CA ASP A 402 7.82 19.32 -3.95
C ASP A 402 8.15 19.55 -2.47
N ARG A 403 8.16 18.48 -1.66
CA ARG A 403 8.48 18.57 -0.22
C ARG A 403 9.95 18.88 0.06
N ALA A 404 10.85 18.50 -0.82
CA ALA A 404 12.26 18.89 -0.71
C ALA A 404 12.44 20.41 -0.90
N THR A 405 11.64 21.01 -1.78
CA THR A 405 11.61 22.44 -2.03
C THR A 405 11.04 23.20 -0.84
N ASP A 406 9.93 22.74 -0.28
CA ASP A 406 9.28 23.34 0.92
C ASP A 406 10.24 23.39 2.11
N ARG A 407 10.92 22.28 2.41
CA ARG A 407 11.92 22.21 3.49
C ARG A 407 13.14 23.09 3.27
N ALA A 408 13.54 23.31 2.03
CA ALA A 408 14.65 24.21 1.69
C ALA A 408 14.23 25.67 1.91
N THR A 409 12.98 26.02 1.56
CA THR A 409 12.39 27.34 1.77
C THR A 409 12.23 27.65 3.26
N ASP A 410 11.69 26.69 4.05
CA ASP A 410 11.54 26.84 5.50
C ASP A 410 12.89 27.08 6.18
N ARG A 411 13.92 26.29 5.86
CA ARG A 411 15.27 26.48 6.41
C ARG A 411 15.92 27.80 5.99
N ALA A 412 15.63 28.31 4.81
CA ALA A 412 16.11 29.59 4.37
C ALA A 412 15.43 30.75 5.13
N THR A 413 14.13 30.61 5.40
CA THR A 413 13.35 31.56 6.19
C THR A 413 13.81 31.57 7.64
N ASP A 414 14.00 30.41 8.29
CA ASP A 414 14.52 30.29 9.65
C ASP A 414 15.88 30.94 9.79
N ARG A 415 16.81 30.68 8.85
CA ARG A 415 18.15 31.30 8.85
C ARG A 415 18.12 32.82 8.64
N ALA A 416 17.14 33.33 7.88
CA ALA A 416 16.95 34.75 7.68
C ALA A 416 16.40 35.40 8.96
N THR A 417 15.50 34.74 9.65
CA THR A 417 14.91 35.18 10.93
C THR A 417 15.97 35.19 12.03
N ASP A 418 16.78 34.11 12.15
CA ASP A 418 17.87 34.04 13.12
C ASP A 418 18.95 35.11 12.91
N ARG A 419 19.23 35.48 11.66
CA ARG A 419 20.16 36.59 11.34
C ARG A 419 19.59 37.96 11.69
N ALA A 420 18.26 38.11 11.55
CA ALA A 420 17.59 39.36 11.87
C ALA A 420 17.43 39.60 13.39
N THR A 421 17.53 38.52 14.20
CA THR A 421 17.41 38.54 15.66
C THR A 421 18.73 38.47 16.41
N ALA A 422 19.85 38.32 15.71
CA ALA A 422 21.17 38.35 16.34
C ALA A 422 21.47 39.77 16.85
N PRO A 423 21.81 39.97 18.14
CA PRO A 423 22.16 41.30 18.65
C PRO A 423 23.44 41.80 17.95
N GLU A 424 23.39 43.06 17.50
CA GLU A 424 24.62 43.75 17.05
C GLU A 424 25.58 43.81 18.24
N GLU A 425 26.62 43.02 18.21
CA GLU A 425 27.73 43.23 19.13
C GLU A 425 28.40 44.57 18.79
N SER A 426 28.06 45.58 19.61
CA SER A 426 28.69 46.89 19.55
C SER A 426 30.18 46.79 19.90
N ALA A 427 30.99 47.21 18.92
CA ALA A 427 32.41 47.42 19.08
C ALA A 427 32.76 48.61 20.03
#